data_cd0ef9ef6a74747bdecbdc2c391e6b1a
#
_entry.id   cd0ef9ef6a74747bdecbdc2c391e6b1a
#
_cell.length_a   1.000
_cell.length_b   1.000
_cell.length_c   1.000
_cell.angle_alpha   90.00
_cell.angle_beta   90.00
_cell.angle_gamma   90.00
#
_symmetry.space_group_name_H-M   'P 1'
#
loop_
_entity.id
_entity.type
_entity.pdbx_description
1 polymer ?
#
loop_
_entity_poly.entity_id
_entity_poly.type
_entity_poly.pdbx_seq_one_letter_code
_entity_poly.pdbx_strand_id
1 'polypeptide(L)'
;MQVRDGMTSVVLTVGPGHSLRQAAKSMVERRVGAAVVVDPEAPGPGVVTERDILIAIGMGQDPDQETVGDHLSANLTFASPDWSLEEAAAAMVRGKFRHLVVVEGGDLIGILSMRDIVRVWTGDGATCDIPAAANG
;
A
#
# COMPACT_ATOMS: atom_id res chain seq x y z
N MET A 1 -14.70 -9.46 -10.41
CA MET A 1 -14.23 -8.66 -9.28
C MET A 1 -13.38 -7.50 -9.74
N GLN A 2 -13.73 -6.34 -9.28
CA GLN A 2 -13.03 -5.12 -9.62
C GLN A 2 -12.17 -4.64 -8.45
N VAL A 3 -11.25 -3.73 -8.74
CA VAL A 3 -10.40 -3.10 -7.74
C VAL A 3 -11.23 -2.53 -6.58
N ARG A 4 -12.37 -1.88 -6.88
CA ARG A 4 -13.25 -1.33 -5.85
C ARG A 4 -13.74 -2.36 -4.83
N ASP A 5 -13.82 -3.62 -5.23
CA ASP A 5 -14.31 -4.69 -4.35
C ASP A 5 -13.26 -5.14 -3.34
N GLY A 6 -12.00 -4.92 -3.62
CA GLY A 6 -10.92 -5.36 -2.74
C GLY A 6 -10.13 -4.24 -2.08
N MET A 7 -10.22 -3.02 -2.56
CA MET A 7 -9.42 -1.92 -2.03
C MET A 7 -9.80 -1.55 -0.60
N THR A 8 -8.85 -0.98 0.11
CA THR A 8 -9.09 -0.37 1.42
C THR A 8 -9.37 1.11 1.21
N SER A 9 -10.55 1.57 1.59
CA SER A 9 -10.96 2.97 1.43
C SER A 9 -10.56 3.83 2.62
N VAL A 10 -10.43 3.25 3.80
CA VAL A 10 -9.95 3.96 4.98
C VAL A 10 -8.45 3.70 5.10
N VAL A 11 -7.66 4.60 4.52
CA VAL A 11 -6.22 4.43 4.46
C VAL A 11 -5.52 5.15 5.60
N LEU A 12 -4.37 4.61 6.03
CA LEU A 12 -3.52 5.30 6.98
C LEU A 12 -2.87 6.47 6.26
N THR A 13 -2.95 7.65 6.86
CA THR A 13 -2.28 8.85 6.34
C THR A 13 -1.23 9.35 7.32
N VAL A 14 -0.13 9.85 6.78
CA VAL A 14 0.94 10.46 7.55
C VAL A 14 1.39 11.74 6.87
N GLY A 15 2.00 12.64 7.63
CA GLY A 15 2.60 13.85 7.04
C GLY A 15 4.03 13.61 6.61
N PRO A 16 4.57 14.45 5.71
CA PRO A 16 5.94 14.29 5.21
C PRO A 16 7.00 14.48 6.29
N GLY A 17 6.68 15.22 7.35
CA GLY A 17 7.62 15.46 8.45
C GLY A 17 7.68 14.38 9.51
N HIS A 18 6.82 13.39 9.46
CA HIS A 18 6.90 12.27 10.39
C HIS A 18 8.18 11.48 10.14
N SER A 19 8.75 10.93 11.22
CA SER A 19 9.91 10.05 11.07
C SER A 19 9.49 8.70 10.50
N LEU A 20 10.43 8.00 9.91
CA LEU A 20 10.18 6.65 9.42
C LEU A 20 9.72 5.73 10.56
N ARG A 21 10.26 5.93 11.76
CA ARG A 21 9.85 5.14 12.92
C ARG A 21 8.38 5.40 13.27
N GLN A 22 7.95 6.65 13.26
CA GLN A 22 6.55 6.97 13.54
C GLN A 22 5.62 6.34 12.52
N ALA A 23 5.98 6.42 11.24
CA ALA A 23 5.20 5.79 10.19
C ALA A 23 5.16 4.27 10.35
N ALA A 24 6.31 3.65 10.63
CA ALA A 24 6.39 2.22 10.84
C ALA A 24 5.52 1.77 12.00
N LYS A 25 5.55 2.51 13.10
CA LYS A 25 4.73 2.20 14.27
C LYS A 25 3.24 2.21 13.92
N SER A 26 2.80 3.25 13.22
CA SER A 26 1.40 3.36 12.81
C SER A 26 1.00 2.23 11.86
N MET A 27 1.90 1.87 10.94
CA MET A 27 1.65 0.79 9.99
C MET A 27 1.51 -0.55 10.71
N VAL A 28 2.38 -0.82 11.69
CA VAL A 28 2.30 -2.04 12.49
C VAL A 28 1.00 -2.09 13.29
N GLU A 29 0.64 -1.00 13.95
CA GLU A 29 -0.60 -0.92 14.73
C GLU A 29 -1.84 -1.13 13.87
N ARG A 30 -1.83 -0.62 12.65
CA ARG A 30 -2.95 -0.73 11.71
C ARG A 30 -2.86 -1.98 10.85
N ARG A 31 -1.77 -2.74 10.94
CA ARG A 31 -1.53 -3.96 10.16
C ARG A 31 -1.59 -3.72 8.66
N VAL A 32 -1.00 -2.63 8.23
CA VAL A 32 -0.91 -2.27 6.81
C VAL A 32 0.55 -2.13 6.40
N GLY A 33 0.81 -2.33 5.12
CA GLY A 33 2.16 -2.24 4.57
C GLY A 33 2.45 -0.95 3.82
N ALA A 34 1.54 0.00 3.85
CA ALA A 34 1.69 1.28 3.17
C ALA A 34 0.91 2.37 3.88
N ALA A 35 1.37 3.60 3.74
CA ALA A 35 0.67 4.78 4.23
C ALA A 35 0.66 5.84 3.14
N VAL A 36 -0.44 6.57 3.05
CA VAL A 36 -0.56 7.70 2.15
C VAL A 36 0.09 8.91 2.82
N VAL A 37 0.92 9.61 2.06
CA VAL A 37 1.60 10.81 2.56
C VAL A 37 0.91 12.03 1.98
N VAL A 38 0.31 12.81 2.86
CA VAL A 38 -0.41 14.02 2.47
C VAL A 38 0.46 15.22 2.76
N ASP A 39 0.88 15.89 1.68
CA ASP A 39 1.71 17.09 1.77
C ASP A 39 0.96 18.20 1.02
N PRO A 40 0.49 19.24 1.71
CA PRO A 40 -0.27 20.33 1.06
C PRO A 40 0.55 21.09 0.02
N GLU A 41 1.87 20.99 0.06
CA GLU A 41 2.74 21.68 -0.88
C GLU A 41 3.10 20.83 -2.10
N ALA A 42 2.72 19.56 -2.08
CA ALA A 42 3.02 18.64 -3.19
C ALA A 42 1.87 18.64 -4.20
N PRO A 43 2.15 18.31 -5.46
CA PRO A 43 1.12 18.27 -6.50
C PRO A 43 0.12 17.13 -6.35
N GLY A 44 0.40 16.16 -5.49
CA GLY A 44 -0.49 15.04 -5.25
C GLY A 44 -0.02 14.21 -4.08
N PRO A 45 -0.78 13.16 -3.72
CA PRO A 45 -0.42 12.31 -2.61
C PRO A 45 0.79 11.46 -2.95
N GLY A 46 1.63 11.21 -1.93
CA GLY A 46 2.69 10.24 -2.02
C GLY A 46 2.32 8.97 -1.27
N VAL A 47 3.18 7.98 -1.34
CA VAL A 47 3.02 6.75 -0.57
C VAL A 47 4.38 6.35 -0.02
N VAL A 48 4.39 5.90 1.23
CA VAL A 48 5.55 5.23 1.82
C VAL A 48 5.14 3.81 2.16
N THR A 49 6.02 2.86 1.83
CA THR A 49 5.74 1.44 2.04
C THR A 49 6.71 0.84 3.04
N GLU A 50 6.36 -0.35 3.54
CA GLU A 50 7.27 -1.11 4.41
C GLU A 50 8.62 -1.36 3.73
N ARG A 51 8.63 -1.53 2.40
CA ARG A 51 9.86 -1.73 1.64
C ARG A 51 10.74 -0.49 1.66
N ASP A 52 10.14 0.70 1.53
CA ASP A 52 10.89 1.96 1.59
C ASP A 52 11.59 2.11 2.93
N ILE A 53 10.92 1.74 4.01
CA ILE A 53 11.47 1.79 5.35
C ILE A 53 12.61 0.76 5.50
N LEU A 54 12.38 -0.44 5.00
CA LEU A 54 13.38 -1.50 5.05
C LEU A 54 14.65 -1.09 4.30
N ILE A 55 14.50 -0.48 3.11
CA ILE A 55 15.63 0.00 2.33
C ILE A 55 16.44 1.04 3.13
N ALA A 56 15.76 2.00 3.74
CA ALA A 56 16.43 3.03 4.54
C ALA A 56 17.24 2.40 5.67
N ILE A 57 16.66 1.47 6.39
CA ILE A 57 17.36 0.77 7.47
C ILE A 57 18.55 -0.03 6.94
N GLY A 58 18.36 -0.75 5.84
CA GLY A 58 19.41 -1.54 5.22
C GLY A 58 20.58 -0.70 4.73
N MET A 59 20.30 0.55 4.36
CA MET A 59 21.34 1.49 3.93
C MET A 59 22.01 2.22 5.09
N GLY A 60 21.66 1.88 6.32
CA GLY A 60 22.30 2.46 7.50
C GLY A 60 21.71 3.78 7.96
N GLN A 61 20.56 4.17 7.44
CA GLN A 61 19.91 5.42 7.83
C GLN A 61 19.13 5.23 9.12
N ASP A 62 19.09 6.29 9.94
CA ASP A 62 18.43 6.26 11.23
C ASP A 62 16.94 6.57 11.08
N PRO A 63 16.03 5.63 11.36
CA PRO A 63 14.61 5.85 11.20
C PRO A 63 14.03 6.92 12.13
N ASP A 64 14.75 7.29 13.18
CA ASP A 64 14.33 8.38 14.07
C ASP A 64 14.67 9.76 13.51
N GLN A 65 15.63 9.85 12.60
CA GLN A 65 16.07 11.08 11.99
C GLN A 65 15.54 11.27 10.57
N GLU A 66 15.35 10.16 9.84
CA GLU A 66 14.86 10.23 8.47
C GLU A 66 13.37 10.50 8.45
N THR A 67 12.95 11.36 7.52
CA THR A 67 11.53 11.72 7.39
C THR A 67 10.86 10.93 6.28
N VAL A 68 9.57 10.75 6.42
CA VAL A 68 8.73 10.09 5.41
C VAL A 68 8.85 10.80 4.05
N GLY A 69 8.88 12.14 4.07
CA GLY A 69 8.94 12.92 2.84
C GLY A 69 10.19 12.66 2.00
N ASP A 70 11.29 12.24 2.64
CA ASP A 70 12.54 11.94 1.95
C ASP A 70 12.60 10.50 1.45
N HIS A 71 11.60 9.70 1.75
CA HIS A 71 11.59 8.27 1.43
C HIS A 71 10.31 7.82 0.76
N LEU A 72 9.67 8.71 0.03
CA LEU A 72 8.46 8.36 -0.72
C LEU A 72 8.76 7.29 -1.76
N SER A 73 7.81 6.41 -1.97
CA SER A 73 7.96 5.37 -2.98
C SER A 73 8.06 6.00 -4.37
N ALA A 74 9.10 5.61 -5.11
CA ALA A 74 9.35 6.14 -6.44
C ALA A 74 8.49 5.47 -7.52
N ASN A 75 8.01 4.27 -7.25
CA ASN A 75 7.30 3.45 -8.21
C ASN A 75 5.80 3.43 -7.94
N LEU A 76 5.22 4.62 -7.83
CA LEU A 76 3.79 4.73 -7.65
C LEU A 76 3.06 4.42 -8.95
N THR A 77 2.07 3.55 -8.85
CA THR A 77 1.17 3.28 -9.95
C THR A 77 -0.25 3.51 -9.50
N PHE A 78 -1.01 4.19 -10.33
CA PHE A 78 -2.40 4.51 -10.07
C PHE A 78 -3.29 3.51 -10.79
N ALA A 79 -4.38 3.14 -10.16
CA ALA A 79 -5.37 2.23 -10.72
C ALA A 79 -6.75 2.88 -10.69
N SER A 80 -7.59 2.50 -11.64
CA SER A 80 -8.99 2.87 -11.61
C SER A 80 -9.76 1.87 -10.73
N PRO A 81 -10.79 2.30 -10.00
CA PRO A 81 -11.61 1.36 -9.25
C PRO A 81 -12.34 0.36 -10.14
N ASP A 82 -12.43 0.65 -11.45
CA ASP A 82 -13.10 -0.21 -12.42
C ASP A 82 -12.20 -1.27 -13.04
N TRP A 83 -10.91 -1.22 -12.78
CA TRP A 83 -10.01 -2.28 -13.24
C TRP A 83 -10.41 -3.62 -12.62
N SER A 84 -10.18 -4.69 -13.36
CA SER A 84 -10.33 -6.02 -12.78
C SER A 84 -9.20 -6.28 -11.80
N LEU A 85 -9.42 -7.20 -10.88
CA LEU A 85 -8.34 -7.60 -9.96
C LEU A 85 -7.20 -8.27 -10.70
N GLU A 86 -7.48 -8.96 -11.81
CA GLU A 86 -6.45 -9.56 -12.65
C GLU A 86 -5.54 -8.50 -13.28
N GLU A 87 -6.13 -7.42 -13.78
CA GLU A 87 -5.36 -6.30 -14.31
C GLU A 87 -4.46 -5.67 -13.24
N ALA A 88 -5.02 -5.50 -12.03
CA ALA A 88 -4.27 -4.96 -10.91
C ALA A 88 -3.12 -5.87 -10.51
N ALA A 89 -3.38 -7.17 -10.42
CA ALA A 89 -2.35 -8.15 -10.09
C ALA A 89 -1.23 -8.15 -11.13
N ALA A 90 -1.60 -8.10 -12.41
CA ALA A 90 -0.62 -8.05 -13.50
C ALA A 90 0.26 -6.79 -13.40
N ALA A 91 -0.34 -5.64 -13.07
CA ALA A 91 0.40 -4.40 -12.90
C ALA A 91 1.41 -4.51 -11.75
N MET A 92 1.01 -5.13 -10.65
CA MET A 92 1.90 -5.33 -9.51
C MET A 92 3.08 -6.23 -9.86
N VAL A 93 2.83 -7.30 -10.60
CA VAL A 93 3.89 -8.23 -11.03
C VAL A 93 4.86 -7.53 -11.98
N ARG A 94 4.35 -6.81 -12.97
CA ARG A 94 5.20 -6.10 -13.92
C ARG A 94 6.05 -5.04 -13.27
N GLY A 95 5.47 -4.28 -12.34
CA GLY A 95 6.15 -3.19 -11.67
C GLY A 95 6.96 -3.60 -10.46
N LYS A 96 6.82 -4.84 -10.02
CA LYS A 96 7.48 -5.37 -8.82
C LYS A 96 7.12 -4.59 -7.57
N PHE A 97 5.87 -4.19 -7.44
CA PHE A 97 5.36 -3.52 -6.25
C PHE A 97 4.10 -4.24 -5.77
N ARG A 98 3.73 -3.98 -4.54
CA ARG A 98 2.65 -4.70 -3.85
C ARG A 98 1.44 -3.85 -3.55
N HIS A 99 1.46 -2.59 -3.96
CA HIS A 99 0.39 -1.64 -3.67
C HIS A 99 0.09 -0.80 -4.90
N LEU A 100 -1.19 -0.52 -5.10
CA LEU A 100 -1.66 0.42 -6.11
C LEU A 100 -2.47 1.50 -5.41
N VAL A 101 -2.29 2.73 -5.86
CA VAL A 101 -3.10 3.85 -5.39
C VAL A 101 -4.32 3.92 -6.28
N VAL A 102 -5.50 3.86 -5.69
CA VAL A 102 -6.76 3.87 -6.44
C VAL A 102 -7.28 5.29 -6.49
N VAL A 103 -7.45 5.80 -7.71
CA VAL A 103 -7.91 7.17 -7.94
C VAL A 103 -9.14 7.18 -8.82
N GLU A 104 -10.00 8.15 -8.57
CA GLU A 104 -11.20 8.37 -9.36
C GLU A 104 -11.46 9.87 -9.42
N GLY A 105 -11.55 10.40 -10.64
CA GLY A 105 -11.79 11.83 -10.82
C GLY A 105 -10.69 12.73 -10.25
N GLY A 106 -9.47 12.23 -10.19
CA GLY A 106 -8.34 12.97 -9.62
C GLY A 106 -8.16 12.80 -8.12
N ASP A 107 -9.11 12.15 -7.45
CA ASP A 107 -9.05 11.94 -6.00
C ASP A 107 -8.57 10.55 -5.65
N LEU A 108 -7.74 10.47 -4.62
CA LEU A 108 -7.34 9.18 -4.06
C LEU A 108 -8.51 8.63 -3.26
N ILE A 109 -9.00 7.46 -3.66
CA ILE A 109 -10.16 6.84 -2.99
C ILE A 109 -9.80 5.57 -2.23
N GLY A 110 -8.60 5.06 -2.39
CA GLY A 110 -8.20 3.87 -1.65
C GLY A 110 -6.82 3.37 -2.04
N ILE A 111 -6.41 2.30 -1.39
CA ILE A 111 -5.20 1.55 -1.73
C ILE A 111 -5.58 0.09 -1.89
N LEU A 112 -5.03 -0.54 -2.91
CA LEU A 112 -5.16 -1.98 -3.11
C LEU A 112 -3.79 -2.62 -2.90
N SER A 113 -3.72 -3.57 -2.00
CA SER A 113 -2.50 -4.35 -1.77
C SER A 113 -2.59 -5.72 -2.42
N MET A 114 -1.45 -6.35 -2.64
CA MET A 114 -1.43 -7.74 -3.10
C MET A 114 -2.16 -8.64 -2.10
N ARG A 115 -2.04 -8.35 -0.81
CA ARG A 115 -2.77 -9.08 0.23
C ARG A 115 -4.28 -8.96 0.04
N ASP A 116 -4.77 -7.78 -0.34
CA ASP A 116 -6.19 -7.57 -0.59
C ASP A 116 -6.69 -8.45 -1.72
N ILE A 117 -5.90 -8.58 -2.78
CA ILE A 117 -6.25 -9.44 -3.91
C ILE A 117 -6.36 -10.89 -3.46
N VAL A 118 -5.37 -11.37 -2.73
CA VAL A 118 -5.38 -12.74 -2.20
C VAL A 118 -6.57 -12.95 -1.28
N ARG A 119 -6.84 -11.99 -0.41
CA ARG A 119 -7.96 -12.07 0.52
C ARG A 119 -9.30 -12.19 -0.22
N VAL A 120 -9.50 -11.40 -1.25
CA VAL A 120 -10.73 -11.44 -2.03
C VAL A 120 -10.87 -12.77 -2.75
N TRP A 121 -9.80 -13.24 -3.38
CA TRP A 121 -9.83 -14.51 -4.09
C TRP A 121 -10.10 -15.69 -3.16
N THR A 122 -9.48 -15.71 -1.99
CA THR A 122 -9.70 -16.79 -1.04
C THR A 122 -11.07 -16.70 -0.37
N GLY A 123 -11.51 -15.48 -0.07
CA GLY A 123 -12.82 -15.26 0.55
C GLY A 123 -13.98 -15.51 -0.38
N ASP A 124 -13.74 -15.48 -1.70
CA ASP A 124 -14.77 -15.66 -2.70
C ASP A 124 -14.93 -17.13 -3.13
N GLY A 125 -14.41 -18.05 -2.35
CA GLY A 125 -14.56 -19.47 -2.61
C GLY A 125 -13.63 -20.03 -3.65
N ALA A 126 -12.70 -19.23 -4.13
CA ALA A 126 -11.79 -19.66 -5.20
C ALA A 126 -10.86 -20.77 -4.75
N THR A 127 -10.63 -20.91 -3.47
CA THR A 127 -9.64 -21.86 -2.95
C THR A 127 -10.16 -22.63 -1.77
N CYS A 128 -11.37 -22.92 -1.79
CA CYS A 128 -12.11 -23.54 -0.69
C CYS A 128 -11.39 -24.61 0.14
N ASP A 129 -10.31 -25.17 -0.35
CA ASP A 129 -9.71 -26.33 0.27
C ASP A 129 -8.47 -26.05 1.11
N ILE A 130 -8.18 -24.78 1.39
CA ILE A 130 -7.07 -24.46 2.25
C ILE A 130 -7.45 -24.80 3.70
N PRO A 131 -6.75 -25.76 4.34
CA PRO A 131 -7.07 -26.11 5.72
C PRO A 131 -6.82 -24.93 6.66
N ALA A 132 -7.69 -24.74 7.63
CA ALA A 132 -7.54 -23.69 8.62
C ALA A 132 -6.21 -23.79 9.36
N ALA A 133 -5.73 -24.99 9.59
CA ALA A 133 -4.46 -25.22 10.26
C ALA A 133 -3.26 -24.67 9.47
N ALA A 134 -3.39 -24.56 8.15
CA ALA A 134 -2.32 -24.03 7.32
C ALA A 134 -2.15 -22.52 7.50
N ASN A 135 -3.10 -21.87 8.13
CA ASN A 135 -3.10 -20.44 8.35
C ASN A 135 -2.59 -20.04 9.73
N GLY A 136 -2.20 -21.01 10.46
CA GLY A 136 -1.76 -20.85 11.86
C GLY A 136 -0.59 -19.98 12.08
#